data_1328ff49df1f4123c54c32237f941b2b
#
_entry.id   1328ff49df1f4123c54c32237f941b2b
#
_cell.length_a   1.000
_cell.length_b   1.000
_cell.length_c   1.000
_cell.angle_alpha   90.00
_cell.angle_beta   90.00
_cell.angle_gamma   90.00
#
_symmetry.space_group_name_H-M   'P 1'
#
loop_
_entity.id
_entity.type
_entity.pdbx_description
1 polymer ?
#
loop_
_entity_poly.entity_id
_entity_poly.type
_entity_poly.pdbx_seq_one_letter_code
_entity_poly.pdbx_strand_id
1 'polypeptide(L)' 'MAWYYHVIEQDDHRWLCRHGRRVFDRHLVLADAIAHITDLAAANEPAEVFVHRLDDGVECLHAQP' A
#
# COMPACT_ATOMS: atom_id res chain seq x y z
N MET A 1 7.53 -13.64 -10.60
CA MET A 1 7.74 -13.17 -9.23
C MET A 1 6.75 -12.05 -8.92
N ALA A 2 6.09 -12.11 -7.78
CA ALA A 2 5.10 -11.11 -7.42
C ALA A 2 5.75 -9.88 -6.77
N TRP A 3 5.14 -8.72 -6.99
CA TRP A 3 5.53 -7.47 -6.36
C TRP A 3 4.61 -7.23 -5.18
N TYR A 4 5.17 -6.89 -4.03
CA TYR A 4 4.38 -6.66 -2.81
C TYR A 4 4.46 -5.19 -2.43
N TYR A 5 3.33 -4.52 -2.48
CA TYR A 5 3.21 -3.11 -2.12
C TYR A 5 2.50 -2.99 -0.78
N HIS A 6 2.88 -2.01 0.01
CA HIS A 6 2.35 -1.84 1.36
C HIS A 6 1.84 -0.43 1.59
N VAL A 7 0.69 -0.34 2.23
CA VAL A 7 0.17 0.90 2.79
C VAL A 7 0.12 0.68 4.30
N ILE A 8 0.84 1.48 5.05
CA ILE A 8 1.04 1.26 6.48
C ILE A 8 0.53 2.45 7.26
N GLU A 9 -0.45 2.21 8.14
CA GLU A 9 -0.97 3.24 9.02
C GLU A 9 0.09 3.63 10.04
N GLN A 10 0.29 4.94 10.19
CA GLN A 10 1.29 5.48 11.12
C GLN A 10 0.61 6.21 12.27
N ASP A 11 1.32 6.35 13.38
CA ASP A 11 0.76 6.95 14.59
C ASP A 11 0.52 8.47 14.43
N ASP A 12 1.03 9.10 13.38
CA ASP A 12 0.71 10.49 13.04
C ASP A 12 -0.52 10.61 12.16
N HIS A 13 -1.31 9.54 12.02
CA HIS A 13 -2.53 9.46 11.22
C HIS A 13 -2.31 9.53 9.71
N ARG A 14 -1.08 9.27 9.26
CA ARG A 14 -0.78 9.20 7.83
C ARG A 14 -0.65 7.74 7.40
N TRP A 15 -0.79 7.54 6.10
CA TRP A 15 -0.69 6.23 5.47
C TRP A 15 0.55 6.22 4.58
N LEU A 16 1.55 5.43 4.97
CA LEU A 16 2.82 5.33 4.25
C LEU A 16 2.69 4.31 3.12
N CYS A 17 3.08 4.71 1.92
CA CYS A 17 3.14 3.81 0.76
C CYS A 17 4.57 3.41 0.50
N ARG A 18 4.83 2.10 0.44
CA ARG A 18 6.17 1.62 0.16
C ARG A 18 6.17 0.29 -0.61
N HIS A 19 7.29 0.00 -1.23
CA HIS A 19 7.59 -1.29 -1.85
C HIS A 19 9.01 -1.69 -1.40
N GLY A 20 9.12 -2.76 -0.64
CA GLY A 20 10.39 -3.14 -0.06
C GLY A 20 10.93 -2.03 0.83
N ARG A 21 12.14 -1.57 0.53
CA ARG A 21 12.77 -0.47 1.27
C ARG A 21 12.46 0.90 0.68
N ARG A 22 11.81 0.93 -0.48
CA ARG A 22 11.51 2.18 -1.15
C ARG A 22 10.22 2.77 -0.65
N VAL A 23 10.29 3.95 -0.05
CA VAL A 23 9.12 4.71 0.37
C VAL A 23 8.76 5.67 -0.75
N PHE A 24 7.51 5.62 -1.20
CA PHE A 24 7.04 6.52 -2.25
C PHE A 24 6.55 7.84 -1.67
N ASP A 25 5.60 7.78 -0.73
CA ASP A 25 5.00 8.96 -0.15
C ASP A 25 4.14 8.60 1.04
N ARG A 26 3.47 9.64 1.58
CA ARG A 26 2.51 9.50 2.67
C ARG A 26 1.25 10.27 2.32
N HIS A 27 0.10 9.72 2.71
CA HIS A 27 -1.20 10.34 2.46
C HIS A 27 -1.97 10.47 3.77
N LEU A 28 -2.80 11.52 3.86
CA LEU A 28 -3.65 11.72 5.02
C LEU A 28 -4.93 10.89 4.95
N VAL A 29 -5.34 10.53 3.75
CA VAL A 29 -6.58 9.77 3.53
C VAL A 29 -6.23 8.40 2.97
N LEU A 30 -6.77 7.36 3.60
CA LEU A 30 -6.50 5.98 3.18
C LEU A 30 -6.90 5.73 1.72
N ALA A 31 -8.05 6.26 1.30
CA ALA A 31 -8.52 6.06 -0.07
C ALA A 31 -7.50 6.60 -1.10
N ASP A 32 -6.88 7.74 -0.79
CA ASP A 32 -5.85 8.32 -1.67
C ASP A 32 -4.61 7.44 -1.71
N ALA A 33 -4.20 6.92 -0.56
CA ALA A 33 -3.05 6.01 -0.50
C ALA A 33 -3.31 4.75 -1.31
N ILE A 34 -4.49 4.17 -1.17
CA ILE A 34 -4.86 2.96 -1.91
C ILE A 34 -4.89 3.22 -3.41
N ALA A 35 -5.47 4.35 -3.83
CA ALA A 35 -5.52 4.68 -5.24
C ALA A 35 -4.12 4.82 -5.84
N HIS A 36 -3.23 5.51 -5.14
CA HIS A 36 -1.87 5.72 -5.62
C HIS A 36 -1.08 4.40 -5.68
N ILE A 37 -1.14 3.60 -4.62
CA ILE A 37 -0.38 2.36 -4.57
C ILE A 37 -0.93 1.35 -5.61
N THR A 38 -2.23 1.38 -5.86
CA THR A 38 -2.85 0.52 -6.87
C THR A 38 -2.36 0.88 -8.27
N ASP A 39 -2.23 2.17 -8.57
CA ASP A 39 -1.67 2.61 -9.84
C ASP A 39 -0.23 2.14 -10.01
N LEU A 40 0.58 2.23 -8.95
CA LEU A 40 1.96 1.75 -9.01
C LEU A 40 2.00 0.24 -9.19
N ALA A 41 1.14 -0.49 -8.49
CA ALA A 41 1.10 -1.95 -8.58
C ALA A 41 0.67 -2.41 -9.97
N ALA A 42 -0.25 -1.69 -10.61
CA ALA A 42 -0.73 -2.05 -11.93
C ALA A 42 0.37 -2.01 -12.99
N ALA A 43 1.42 -1.22 -12.77
CA ALA A 43 2.55 -1.15 -13.67
C ALA A 43 3.51 -2.34 -13.53
N ASN A 44 3.36 -3.14 -12.48
CA ASN A 44 4.29 -4.22 -12.15
C ASN A 44 3.55 -5.51 -11.79
N GLU A 45 2.65 -5.94 -12.64
CA GLU A 45 1.90 -7.18 -12.41
C GLU A 45 2.79 -8.40 -12.61
N PRO A 46 2.54 -9.49 -11.87
CA PRO A 46 1.52 -9.63 -10.84
C PRO A 46 1.92 -8.93 -9.54
N ALA A 47 0.97 -8.26 -8.92
CA ALA A 47 1.24 -7.48 -7.73
C ALA A 47 0.13 -7.67 -6.70
N GLU A 48 0.48 -7.53 -5.44
CA GLU A 48 -0.47 -7.54 -4.34
C GLU A 48 -0.23 -6.32 -3.46
N VAL A 49 -1.31 -5.80 -2.90
CA VAL A 49 -1.27 -4.62 -2.03
C VAL A 49 -1.74 -5.04 -0.64
N PHE A 50 -0.97 -4.69 0.36
CA PHE A 50 -1.29 -4.98 1.75
C PHE A 50 -1.52 -3.68 2.51
N VAL A 51 -2.62 -3.61 3.25
CA VAL A 51 -2.90 -2.47 4.14
C VAL A 51 -2.63 -2.93 5.56
N HIS A 52 -1.70 -2.26 6.23
CA HIS A 52 -1.31 -2.56 7.61
C HIS A 52 -1.88 -1.48 8.52
N ARG A 53 -2.61 -1.91 9.55
CA ARG A 53 -3.24 -0.99 10.50
C ARG A 53 -2.51 -1.01 11.83
N LEU A 54 -2.64 0.07 12.59
CA LEU A 54 -1.98 0.20 13.89
C LEU A 54 -2.38 -0.89 14.89
N ASP A 55 -3.54 -1.48 14.72
CA ASP A 55 -4.03 -2.57 15.60
C ASP A 55 -3.51 -3.94 15.16
N ASP A 56 -2.46 -3.97 14.33
CA ASP A 56 -1.84 -5.16 13.77
C ASP A 56 -2.71 -5.87 12.72
N GLY A 57 -3.82 -5.26 12.31
CA GLY A 57 -4.63 -5.80 11.23
C GLY A 57 -3.93 -5.67 9.88
N VAL A 58 -4.03 -6.71 9.06
CA VAL A 58 -3.48 -6.69 7.70
C VAL A 58 -4.55 -7.15 6.74
N GLU A 59 -4.82 -6.33 5.73
CA GLU A 59 -5.73 -6.68 4.65
C GLU A 59 -4.95 -6.84 3.36
N CYS A 60 -5.25 -7.88 2.61
CA CYS A 60 -4.67 -8.05 1.28
C CYS A 60 -5.68 -7.58 0.23
N LEU A 61 -5.26 -6.60 -0.58
CA LEU A 61 -6.07 -6.10 -1.68
C LEU A 61 -5.40 -6.53 -2.97
N HIS A 62 -6.14 -7.23 -3.82
CA HIS A 62 -5.58 -7.64 -5.11
C HIS A 62 -5.56 -6.45 -6.05
N ALA A 63 -4.38 -6.16 -6.61
CA ALA A 63 -4.19 -5.01 -7.48
C ALA A 63 -4.79 -5.20 -8.87
N GLN A 64 -5.18 -6.42 -9.20
CA GLN A 64 -5.72 -6.71 -10.52
C GLN A 64 -6.59 -7.96 -10.46
N PRO A 65 -7.46 -8.16 -11.43
CA PRO A 65 -8.30 -9.33 -11.52
C PRO A 65 -7.51 -10.60 -11.72
#